data_56cae1c1681e4a1d64d712f7a91f1898
#
_entry.id   56cae1c1681e4a1d64d712f7a91f1898
#
_cell.length_a   1.000
_cell.length_b   1.000
_cell.length_c   1.000
_cell.angle_alpha   90.00
_cell.angle_beta   90.00
_cell.angle_gamma   90.00
#
_symmetry.space_group_name_H-M   'P 1'
#
loop_
_entity.id
_entity.type
_entity.pdbx_description
1 polymer ?
#
loop_
_entity_poly.entity_id
_entity_poly.type
_entity_poly.pdbx_seq_one_letter_code
_entity_poly.pdbx_strand_id
1 'polypeptide(L)'
;MQGDAWVVTARGEFDLDTSGELTVVLERAAREHSRVVVDASQVRFADSTLLTLLLRVHGRTDLRVAAPAPQLRRMLELTGADQVLDVRASLDDAVTE
;
A
#
# COMPACT_ATOMS: atom_id res chain seq x y z
N MET A 1 -17.84 -8.11 -11.98
CA MET A 1 -16.59 -8.72 -11.61
C MET A 1 -15.67 -7.72 -10.92
N GLN A 2 -14.93 -8.16 -9.97
CA GLN A 2 -14.10 -7.26 -9.19
C GLN A 2 -12.87 -6.76 -9.93
N GLY A 3 -12.77 -7.06 -11.18
CA GLY A 3 -11.59 -6.70 -11.91
C GLY A 3 -10.41 -7.56 -11.52
N ASP A 4 -9.23 -7.08 -11.78
CA ASP A 4 -8.02 -7.86 -11.62
C ASP A 4 -7.19 -7.40 -10.44
N ALA A 5 -7.86 -6.94 -9.40
CA ALA A 5 -7.16 -6.47 -8.21
C ALA A 5 -6.43 -7.61 -7.51
N TRP A 6 -5.15 -7.41 -7.27
CA TRP A 6 -4.34 -8.36 -6.51
C TRP A 6 -4.11 -7.76 -5.14
N VAL A 7 -4.54 -8.45 -4.09
CA VAL A 7 -4.48 -7.92 -2.73
C VAL A 7 -3.26 -8.46 -2.01
N VAL A 8 -2.46 -7.55 -1.46
CA VAL A 8 -1.31 -7.89 -0.64
C VAL A 8 -1.59 -7.38 0.76
N THR A 9 -1.58 -8.25 1.76
CA THR A 9 -1.77 -7.86 3.14
C THR A 9 -0.43 -7.54 3.76
N ALA A 10 -0.27 -6.29 4.21
CA ALA A 10 0.92 -5.86 4.94
C ALA A 10 0.63 -5.91 6.43
N ARG A 11 1.51 -6.56 7.18
CA ARG A 11 1.24 -6.88 8.58
C ARG A 11 2.48 -6.66 9.40
N GLY A 12 2.34 -5.94 10.52
CA GLY A 12 3.44 -5.73 11.44
C GLY A 12 4.15 -4.42 11.27
N GLU A 13 5.46 -4.42 11.35
CA GLU A 13 6.29 -3.22 11.33
C GLU A 13 7.11 -3.17 10.06
N PHE A 14 7.20 -1.98 9.47
CA PHE A 14 7.92 -1.80 8.22
C PHE A 14 8.89 -0.64 8.33
N ASP A 15 10.16 -0.96 8.49
CA ASP A 15 11.25 -0.01 8.49
C ASP A 15 12.33 -0.51 7.53
N LEU A 16 13.49 0.11 7.54
CA LEU A 16 14.57 -0.23 6.62
C LEU A 16 14.97 -1.71 6.72
N ASP A 17 14.94 -2.27 7.93
CA ASP A 17 15.38 -3.65 8.14
C ASP A 17 14.31 -4.68 7.87
N THR A 18 13.03 -4.30 7.94
CA THR A 18 11.92 -5.24 7.90
C THR A 18 11.07 -5.15 6.64
N SER A 19 11.38 -4.23 5.72
CA SER A 19 10.56 -4.00 4.53
C SER A 19 10.96 -4.81 3.30
N GLY A 20 12.07 -5.55 3.37
CA GLY A 20 12.61 -6.22 2.17
C GLY A 20 11.65 -7.21 1.54
N GLU A 21 10.99 -8.02 2.34
CA GLU A 21 10.06 -9.02 1.83
C GLU A 21 8.86 -8.38 1.17
N LEU A 22 8.32 -7.35 1.80
CA LEU A 22 7.18 -6.63 1.22
C LEU A 22 7.57 -5.95 -0.09
N THR A 23 8.79 -5.41 -0.15
CA THR A 23 9.30 -4.80 -1.37
C THR A 23 9.26 -5.78 -2.53
N VAL A 24 9.77 -6.99 -2.32
CA VAL A 24 9.79 -8.02 -3.36
C VAL A 24 8.37 -8.38 -3.80
N VAL A 25 7.48 -8.58 -2.83
CA VAL A 25 6.10 -8.97 -3.12
C VAL A 25 5.38 -7.88 -3.92
N LEU A 26 5.51 -6.63 -3.50
CA LEU A 26 4.82 -5.54 -4.17
C LEU A 26 5.37 -5.27 -5.57
N GLU A 27 6.69 -5.34 -5.73
CA GLU A 27 7.27 -5.11 -7.05
C GLU A 27 6.89 -6.21 -8.03
N ARG A 28 6.82 -7.45 -7.56
CA ARG A 28 6.35 -8.53 -8.41
C ARG A 28 4.88 -8.35 -8.78
N ALA A 29 4.05 -7.99 -7.79
CA ALA A 29 2.63 -7.76 -8.05
C ALA A 29 2.43 -6.65 -9.08
N ALA A 30 3.23 -5.60 -9.00
CA ALA A 30 3.13 -4.48 -9.93
C ALA A 30 3.48 -4.88 -11.35
N ARG A 31 4.37 -5.86 -11.52
CA ARG A 31 4.72 -6.35 -12.85
C ARG A 31 3.67 -7.28 -13.44
N GLU A 32 2.93 -7.98 -12.57
CA GLU A 32 2.03 -9.05 -13.00
C GLU A 32 0.57 -8.65 -13.03
N HIS A 33 0.21 -7.54 -12.39
CA HIS A 33 -1.19 -7.15 -12.25
C HIS A 33 -1.37 -5.68 -12.55
N SER A 34 -2.51 -5.36 -13.17
CA SER A 34 -2.83 -3.97 -13.53
C SER A 34 -3.34 -3.16 -12.34
N ARG A 35 -3.75 -3.83 -11.27
CA ARG A 35 -4.20 -3.18 -10.05
C ARG A 35 -3.71 -3.97 -8.85
N VAL A 36 -3.07 -3.27 -7.92
CA VAL A 36 -2.58 -3.86 -6.69
C VAL A 36 -3.18 -3.10 -5.51
N VAL A 37 -3.73 -3.84 -4.56
CA VAL A 37 -4.29 -3.27 -3.35
C VAL A 37 -3.42 -3.73 -2.18
N VAL A 38 -2.91 -2.77 -1.41
CA VAL A 38 -2.20 -3.07 -0.17
C VAL A 38 -3.19 -2.90 0.98
N ASP A 39 -3.52 -4.01 1.63
CA ASP A 39 -4.34 -3.94 2.84
C ASP A 39 -3.42 -3.57 3.99
N ALA A 40 -3.54 -2.34 4.46
CA ALA A 40 -2.65 -1.78 5.47
C ALA A 40 -3.29 -1.71 6.84
N SER A 41 -4.39 -2.42 7.05
CA SER A 41 -5.11 -2.37 8.33
C SER A 41 -4.32 -2.98 9.49
N GLN A 42 -3.36 -3.85 9.20
CA GLN A 42 -2.57 -4.52 10.23
C GLN A 42 -1.12 -4.03 10.28
N VAL A 43 -0.83 -2.90 9.66
CA VAL A 43 0.47 -2.24 9.79
C VAL A 43 0.50 -1.54 11.13
N ARG A 44 1.38 -2.00 12.02
CA ARG A 44 1.49 -1.40 13.36
C ARG A 44 2.42 -0.22 13.40
N PHE A 45 3.43 -0.22 12.53
CA PHE A 45 4.39 0.87 12.45
C PHE A 45 4.97 0.92 11.03
N ALA A 46 5.15 2.13 10.54
CA ALA A 46 5.82 2.34 9.25
C ALA A 46 6.64 3.61 9.33
N ASP A 47 7.78 3.60 8.65
CA ASP A 47 8.59 4.81 8.50
C ASP A 47 8.65 5.20 7.02
N SER A 48 9.55 6.11 6.68
CA SER A 48 9.65 6.62 5.31
C SER A 48 10.05 5.53 4.31
N THR A 49 10.61 4.41 4.77
CA THR A 49 10.95 3.30 3.87
C THR A 49 9.69 2.74 3.22
N LEU A 50 8.64 2.50 4.02
CA LEU A 50 7.38 2.03 3.47
C LEU A 50 6.76 3.08 2.56
N LEU A 51 6.80 4.34 2.98
CA LEU A 51 6.23 5.41 2.16
C LEU A 51 6.91 5.46 0.79
N THR A 52 8.23 5.39 0.76
CA THR A 52 8.98 5.41 -0.50
C THR A 52 8.61 4.22 -1.38
N LEU A 53 8.45 3.05 -0.77
CA LEU A 53 8.04 1.85 -1.51
C LEU A 53 6.67 2.02 -2.14
N LEU A 54 5.70 2.54 -1.37
CA LEU A 54 4.35 2.74 -1.89
C LEU A 54 4.34 3.73 -3.06
N LEU A 55 5.10 4.81 -2.95
CA LEU A 55 5.18 5.80 -4.02
C LEU A 55 5.82 5.20 -5.27
N ARG A 56 6.85 4.38 -5.11
CA ARG A 56 7.51 3.74 -6.24
C ARG A 56 6.56 2.79 -6.96
N VAL A 57 5.84 1.97 -6.21
CA VAL A 57 4.91 1.01 -6.79
C VAL A 57 3.74 1.74 -7.45
N HIS A 58 3.28 2.83 -6.85
CA HIS A 58 2.23 3.67 -7.43
C HIS A 58 2.61 4.16 -8.84
N GLY A 59 3.88 4.42 -9.07
CA GLY A 59 4.34 4.85 -10.38
C GLY A 59 4.33 3.75 -11.44
N ARG A 60 4.08 2.50 -11.06
CA ARG A 60 4.16 1.36 -11.98
C ARG A 60 2.84 0.66 -12.22
N THR A 61 1.87 0.82 -11.33
CA THR A 61 0.59 0.14 -11.45
C THR A 61 -0.47 0.98 -10.74
N ASP A 62 -1.73 0.60 -10.92
CA ASP A 62 -2.83 1.21 -10.17
C ASP A 62 -2.76 0.67 -8.75
N LEU A 63 -2.03 1.38 -7.89
CA LEU A 63 -1.85 0.99 -6.50
C LEU A 63 -2.88 1.69 -5.63
N ARG A 64 -3.56 0.92 -4.80
CA ARG A 64 -4.50 1.45 -3.81
C ARG A 64 -4.08 0.99 -2.42
N VAL A 65 -4.12 1.91 -1.46
CA VAL A 65 -3.80 1.62 -0.07
C VAL A 65 -5.11 1.54 0.69
N ALA A 66 -5.43 0.36 1.20
CA ALA A 66 -6.72 0.10 1.82
C ALA A 66 -6.62 0.14 3.33
N ALA A 67 -7.55 0.86 3.96
CA ALA A 67 -7.76 0.85 5.40
C ALA A 67 -6.49 1.08 6.21
N PRO A 68 -5.67 2.10 5.90
CA PRO A 68 -4.42 2.27 6.64
C PRO A 68 -4.68 2.45 8.13
N ALA A 69 -3.90 1.72 8.93
CA ALA A 69 -3.98 1.84 10.38
C ALA A 69 -3.58 3.25 10.82
N PRO A 70 -3.97 3.68 12.03
CA PRO A 70 -3.85 5.09 12.42
C PRO A 70 -2.47 5.71 12.25
N GLN A 71 -1.41 5.01 12.61
CA GLN A 71 -0.06 5.58 12.52
C GLN A 71 0.32 5.83 11.06
N LEU A 72 0.02 4.87 10.19
CA LEU A 72 0.30 5.02 8.77
C LEU A 72 -0.58 6.09 8.14
N ARG A 73 -1.86 6.11 8.48
CA ARG A 73 -2.77 7.14 7.96
C ARG A 73 -2.26 8.53 8.31
N ARG A 74 -1.85 8.72 9.58
CA ARG A 74 -1.33 10.01 10.01
C ARG A 74 -0.08 10.40 9.25
N MET A 75 0.82 9.43 9.01
CA MET A 75 2.03 9.70 8.24
C MET A 75 1.71 10.11 6.81
N LEU A 76 0.74 9.43 6.19
CA LEU A 76 0.34 9.79 4.83
C LEU A 76 -0.23 11.21 4.78
N GLU A 77 -1.01 11.59 5.77
CA GLU A 77 -1.57 12.93 5.83
C GLU A 77 -0.50 14.00 6.08
N LEU A 78 0.39 13.74 7.03
CA LEU A 78 1.42 14.74 7.39
C LEU A 78 2.42 14.97 6.27
N THR A 79 2.71 13.95 5.49
CA THR A 79 3.68 14.08 4.38
C THR A 79 3.01 14.54 3.09
N GLY A 80 1.70 14.57 3.03
CA GLY A 80 0.99 14.88 1.81
C GLY A 80 0.90 13.72 0.83
N ALA A 81 1.38 12.55 1.21
CA ALA A 81 1.37 11.39 0.33
C ALA A 81 -0.05 10.93 -0.01
N ASP A 82 -1.03 11.23 0.85
CA ASP A 82 -2.42 10.92 0.59
C ASP A 82 -3.00 11.71 -0.59
N GLN A 83 -2.30 12.77 -1.02
CA GLN A 83 -2.69 13.51 -2.23
C GLN A 83 -2.19 12.83 -3.51
N VAL A 84 -1.22 11.94 -3.39
CA VAL A 84 -0.62 11.24 -4.52
C VAL A 84 -1.13 9.81 -4.59
N LEU A 85 -1.15 9.12 -3.44
CA LEU A 85 -1.58 7.74 -3.37
C LEU A 85 -3.11 7.66 -3.33
N ASP A 86 -3.65 6.59 -3.89
CA ASP A 86 -5.08 6.32 -3.84
C ASP A 86 -5.38 5.58 -2.55
N VAL A 87 -5.81 6.32 -1.53
CA VAL A 87 -6.08 5.79 -0.21
C VAL A 87 -7.57 5.54 -0.05
N ARG A 88 -7.94 4.32 0.32
CA ARG A 88 -9.34 3.94 0.46
C ARG A 88 -9.63 3.55 1.91
N ALA A 89 -10.85 3.81 2.34
CA ALA A 89 -11.25 3.60 3.73
C ALA A 89 -11.35 2.12 4.09
N SER A 90 -11.61 1.26 3.12
CA SER A 90 -11.80 -0.16 3.38
C SER A 90 -11.23 -1.00 2.24
N LEU A 91 -11.02 -2.28 2.51
CA LEU A 91 -10.57 -3.21 1.49
C LEU A 91 -11.63 -3.34 0.38
N ASP A 92 -12.90 -3.43 0.75
CA ASP A 92 -13.97 -3.51 -0.25
C ASP A 92 -13.94 -2.31 -1.20
N ASP A 93 -13.78 -1.11 -0.64
CA ASP A 93 -13.71 0.10 -1.45
C ASP A 93 -12.49 0.08 -2.37
N ALA A 94 -11.40 -0.49 -1.91
CA ALA A 94 -10.15 -0.50 -2.68
C ALA A 94 -10.18 -1.50 -3.85
N VAL A 95 -10.94 -2.60 -3.74
CA VAL A 95 -10.96 -3.61 -4.80
C VAL A 95 -12.04 -3.33 -5.85
N THR A 96 -12.98 -2.46 -5.57
CA THR A 96 -14.01 -2.11 -6.55
C THR A 96 -13.53 -0.98 -7.46
N GLU A 97 -14.22 -0.79 -8.57
CA GLU A 97 -13.88 0.23 -9.57
C GLU A 97 -13.90 1.66 -9.05
#